data_e4281d09daa4a3c271954b3668975946
#
_entry.id   e4281d09daa4a3c271954b3668975946
#
_cell.length_a   1.000
_cell.length_b   1.000
_cell.length_c   1.000
_cell.angle_alpha   90.00
_cell.angle_beta   90.00
_cell.angle_gamma   90.00
#
_symmetry.space_group_name_H-M   'P 1'
#
loop_
_entity.id
_entity.type
_entity.pdbx_description
1 polymer ?
#
loop_
_entity_poly.entity_id
_entity_poly.type
_entity_poly.pdbx_seq_one_letter_code
_entity_poly.pdbx_strand_id
1 'polypeptide(L)'
;EEKEEEKEVGEGKRGTEHEGPPVRVANNPSKASDGSQQIMDLTEQDLINLRRTIYLSIMSAASFEEGSHKLAKLRIPAGYEGELANMLIECCANEKSFQRHYGLMGQRLCLMNRDYRDAFCFTFAEQYATVHRLETNKLRNVAKFFSHLMHADAIPWTCLACITLSESETTS
;
A
#
# COMPACT_ATOMS: atom_id res chain seq x y z
N GLU A 1 -54.92 -34.17 0.92
CA GLU A 1 -54.66 -35.55 1.38
C GLU A 1 -53.22 -35.51 1.95
N GLU A 2 -53.03 -35.18 3.25
CA GLU A 2 -53.11 -36.01 4.45
C GLU A 2 -52.26 -37.27 4.39
N LYS A 3 -51.21 -37.26 5.27
CA LYS A 3 -50.90 -38.18 6.38
C LYS A 3 -49.45 -37.92 6.77
N GLU A 4 -49.12 -37.37 7.90
CA GLU A 4 -49.04 -37.84 9.31
C GLU A 4 -48.61 -39.31 9.49
N GLU A 5 -47.63 -39.41 10.36
CA GLU A 5 -47.33 -40.33 11.47
C GLU A 5 -45.83 -40.66 11.49
N GLU A 6 -45.21 -40.53 12.55
CA GLU A 6 -45.09 -40.71 13.99
C GLU A 6 -43.79 -41.46 14.32
N LYS A 7 -43.08 -40.90 15.32
CA LYS A 7 -42.32 -41.47 16.42
C LYS A 7 -41.58 -42.81 16.24
N GLU A 8 -40.32 -42.86 16.66
CA GLU A 8 -39.99 -43.65 17.86
C GLU A 8 -38.65 -43.21 18.52
N VAL A 9 -38.69 -43.29 19.84
CA VAL A 9 -37.74 -42.98 20.89
C VAL A 9 -36.89 -44.22 21.12
N GLY A 10 -35.62 -44.08 21.34
CA GLY A 10 -34.70 -45.14 21.74
C GLY A 10 -33.59 -44.63 22.62
N GLU A 11 -33.74 -44.92 23.87
CA GLU A 11 -32.98 -44.58 25.06
C GLU A 11 -31.65 -45.38 25.19
N GLY A 12 -30.58 -44.68 25.67
CA GLY A 12 -29.71 -45.22 26.67
C GLY A 12 -28.44 -45.95 26.25
N LYS A 13 -27.27 -45.41 26.65
CA LYS A 13 -26.39 -46.01 27.66
C LYS A 13 -25.16 -45.14 27.96
N ARG A 14 -24.93 -45.05 29.26
CA ARG A 14 -23.82 -44.43 30.02
C ARG A 14 -22.44 -45.05 29.75
N GLY A 15 -21.45 -44.26 30.08
CA GLY A 15 -20.10 -44.65 30.57
C GLY A 15 -19.01 -44.14 29.63
N THR A 16 -18.00 -43.43 30.04
CA THR A 16 -17.23 -43.36 31.27
C THR A 16 -16.33 -42.14 31.22
N GLU A 17 -16.20 -41.50 32.36
CA GLU A 17 -15.33 -40.37 32.62
C GLU A 17 -13.86 -40.76 32.41
N HIS A 18 -13.08 -39.89 31.73
CA HIS A 18 -11.65 -39.90 31.84
C HIS A 18 -11.17 -38.46 32.05
N GLU A 19 -10.92 -38.16 33.32
CA GLU A 19 -10.27 -36.94 33.76
C GLU A 19 -8.84 -36.89 33.26
N GLY A 20 -8.53 -35.87 32.43
CA GLY A 20 -7.14 -35.44 32.16
C GLY A 20 -6.82 -34.20 33.00
N PRO A 21 -5.56 -33.97 33.42
CA PRO A 21 -5.21 -32.99 34.42
C PRO A 21 -5.37 -31.54 33.95
N PRO A 22 -5.57 -30.57 34.91
CA PRO A 22 -5.89 -29.18 34.58
C PRO A 22 -4.70 -28.45 33.97
N VAL A 23 -4.91 -27.92 32.79
CA VAL A 23 -3.97 -26.98 32.15
C VAL A 23 -4.06 -25.65 32.90
N ARG A 24 -2.98 -25.28 33.57
CA ARG A 24 -2.82 -24.01 34.25
C ARG A 24 -2.93 -22.87 33.21
N VAL A 25 -3.97 -22.05 33.34
CA VAL A 25 -4.10 -20.76 32.67
C VAL A 25 -3.05 -19.83 33.28
N ALA A 26 -2.00 -19.53 32.53
CA ALA A 26 -1.04 -18.51 32.90
C ALA A 26 -1.69 -17.13 32.67
N ASN A 27 -1.87 -16.38 33.74
CA ASN A 27 -2.24 -14.98 33.75
C ASN A 27 -1.26 -14.16 32.89
N ASN A 28 -1.77 -13.54 31.88
CA ASN A 28 -1.03 -12.59 31.07
C ASN A 28 -1.21 -11.20 31.70
N PRO A 29 -0.14 -10.55 32.18
CA PRO A 29 -0.26 -9.19 32.70
C PRO A 29 -0.51 -8.23 31.54
N SER A 30 -1.57 -7.44 31.69
CA SER A 30 -1.89 -6.26 30.89
C SER A 30 -0.65 -5.42 30.59
N LYS A 31 -0.21 -5.40 29.32
CA LYS A 31 0.76 -4.44 28.83
C LYS A 31 0.03 -3.23 28.26
N ALA A 32 0.33 -2.10 28.88
CA ALA A 32 0.02 -0.78 28.40
C ALA A 32 0.44 -0.62 26.94
N SER A 33 -0.43 -0.02 26.16
CA SER A 33 -0.19 0.37 24.77
C SER A 33 0.86 1.48 24.73
N ASP A 34 2.10 1.11 24.52
CA ASP A 34 3.13 2.03 24.02
C ASP A 34 3.04 2.00 22.48
N GLY A 35 2.75 3.17 21.91
CA GLY A 35 2.50 3.34 20.46
C GLY A 35 3.77 3.35 19.62
N SER A 36 4.70 2.43 19.84
CA SER A 36 5.80 2.18 18.92
C SER A 36 5.28 1.31 17.78
N GLN A 37 5.09 1.90 16.61
CA GLN A 37 4.91 1.16 15.36
C GLN A 37 6.15 0.28 15.16
N GLN A 38 6.01 -1.02 15.40
CA GLN A 38 7.06 -1.98 15.06
C GLN A 38 7.16 -2.00 13.54
N ILE A 39 8.29 -1.51 13.03
CA ILE A 39 8.67 -1.73 11.63
C ILE A 39 8.83 -3.23 11.47
N MET A 40 7.99 -3.83 10.64
CA MET A 40 8.02 -5.26 10.36
C MET A 40 8.88 -5.47 9.13
N ASP A 41 10.07 -6.06 9.33
CA ASP A 41 10.92 -6.43 8.21
C ASP A 41 10.22 -7.52 7.39
N LEU A 42 9.80 -7.15 6.18
CA LEU A 42 9.22 -8.09 5.23
C LEU A 42 10.31 -8.96 4.63
N THR A 43 10.01 -10.24 4.44
CA THR A 43 10.87 -11.09 3.62
C THR A 43 10.84 -10.62 2.17
N GLU A 44 11.86 -10.96 1.39
CA GLU A 44 11.92 -10.61 -0.04
C GLU A 44 10.65 -11.09 -0.80
N GLN A 45 10.17 -12.28 -0.44
CA GLN A 45 8.95 -12.83 -1.04
C GLN A 45 7.70 -12.03 -0.67
N ASP A 46 7.61 -11.55 0.56
CA ASP A 46 6.49 -10.71 1.02
C ASP A 46 6.49 -9.37 0.30
N LEU A 47 7.68 -8.79 0.05
CA LEU A 47 7.84 -7.56 -0.70
C LEU A 47 7.39 -7.72 -2.17
N ILE A 48 7.76 -8.82 -2.81
CA ILE A 48 7.31 -9.15 -4.17
C ILE A 48 5.78 -9.30 -4.20
N ASN A 49 5.19 -9.97 -3.21
CA ASN A 49 3.75 -10.14 -3.10
C ASN A 49 3.04 -8.80 -2.85
N LEU A 50 3.62 -7.92 -2.02
CA LEU A 50 3.11 -6.58 -1.77
C LEU A 50 3.08 -5.76 -3.06
N ARG A 51 4.19 -5.67 -3.78
CA ARG A 51 4.30 -4.98 -5.08
C ARG A 51 3.27 -5.50 -6.10
N ARG A 52 3.14 -6.81 -6.20
CA ARG A 52 2.15 -7.45 -7.08
C ARG A 52 0.73 -7.05 -6.70
N THR A 53 0.41 -7.04 -5.41
CA THR A 53 -0.92 -6.67 -4.93
C THR A 53 -1.24 -5.19 -5.21
N ILE A 54 -0.26 -4.30 -4.99
CA ILE A 54 -0.38 -2.87 -5.33
C ILE A 54 -0.62 -2.71 -6.82
N TYR A 55 0.20 -3.34 -7.67
CA TYR A 55 0.07 -3.28 -9.13
C TYR A 55 -1.33 -3.72 -9.60
N LEU A 56 -1.80 -4.88 -9.13
CA LEU A 56 -3.11 -5.40 -9.50
C LEU A 56 -4.24 -4.47 -9.02
N SER A 57 -4.10 -3.85 -7.86
CA SER A 57 -5.08 -2.88 -7.34
C SER A 57 -5.18 -1.63 -8.20
N ILE A 58 -4.03 -1.14 -8.70
CA ILE A 58 -3.97 0.00 -9.63
C ILE A 58 -4.59 -0.37 -10.97
N MET A 59 -4.14 -1.46 -11.58
CA MET A 59 -4.53 -1.84 -12.94
C MET A 59 -5.96 -2.33 -13.05
N SER A 60 -6.55 -2.83 -11.97
CA SER A 60 -7.96 -3.30 -11.94
C SER A 60 -8.95 -2.19 -11.62
N ALA A 61 -8.50 -0.97 -11.38
CA ALA A 61 -9.38 0.14 -11.03
C ALA A 61 -9.98 0.80 -12.29
N ALA A 62 -11.29 0.92 -12.33
CA ALA A 62 -11.99 1.61 -13.42
C ALA A 62 -11.93 3.14 -13.28
N SER A 63 -11.71 3.66 -12.06
CA SER A 63 -11.57 5.09 -11.78
C SER A 63 -10.49 5.35 -10.72
N PHE A 64 -10.04 6.62 -10.62
CA PHE A 64 -9.05 7.00 -9.62
C PHE A 64 -9.61 6.90 -8.19
N GLU A 65 -10.91 7.11 -8.00
CA GLU A 65 -11.58 6.96 -6.72
C GLU A 65 -11.54 5.51 -6.24
N GLU A 66 -11.88 4.58 -7.14
CA GLU A 66 -11.84 3.15 -6.87
C GLU A 66 -10.40 2.70 -6.59
N GLY A 67 -9.44 3.13 -7.42
CA GLY A 67 -8.03 2.83 -7.25
C GLY A 67 -7.49 3.30 -5.90
N SER A 68 -7.73 4.57 -5.57
CA SER A 68 -7.34 5.14 -4.28
C SER A 68 -7.97 4.41 -3.10
N HIS A 69 -9.25 4.01 -3.23
CA HIS A 69 -9.94 3.28 -2.18
C HIS A 69 -9.38 1.85 -2.00
N LYS A 70 -9.08 1.15 -3.10
CA LYS A 70 -8.42 -0.16 -3.06
C LYS A 70 -7.04 -0.04 -2.39
N LEU A 71 -6.23 0.93 -2.81
CA LEU A 71 -4.90 1.16 -2.23
C LEU A 71 -4.96 1.53 -0.74
N ALA A 72 -5.91 2.37 -0.34
CA ALA A 72 -6.11 2.73 1.07
C ALA A 72 -6.55 1.54 1.95
N LYS A 73 -7.23 0.55 1.37
CA LYS A 73 -7.60 -0.68 2.07
C LYS A 73 -6.45 -1.67 2.21
N LEU A 74 -5.41 -1.54 1.39
CA LEU A 74 -4.21 -2.34 1.55
C LEU A 74 -3.52 -1.92 2.85
N ARG A 75 -3.35 -2.88 3.75
CA ARG A 75 -2.58 -2.65 4.98
C ARG A 75 -1.11 -2.72 4.63
N ILE A 76 -0.57 -1.58 4.17
CA ILE A 76 0.85 -1.45 3.91
C ILE A 76 1.54 -1.35 5.26
N PRO A 77 2.53 -2.20 5.55
CA PRO A 77 3.29 -2.10 6.79
C PRO A 77 4.02 -0.75 6.87
N ALA A 78 4.13 -0.20 8.08
CA ALA A 78 4.85 1.04 8.31
C ALA A 78 6.30 0.95 7.80
N GLY A 79 6.74 1.95 7.05
CA GLY A 79 8.06 1.98 6.42
C GLY A 79 8.09 1.46 4.98
N TYR A 80 6.97 0.90 4.47
CA TYR A 80 6.86 0.40 3.09
C TYR A 80 5.96 1.28 2.21
N GLU A 81 5.61 2.48 2.65
CA GLU A 81 4.83 3.46 1.89
C GLU A 81 5.53 3.85 0.59
N GLY A 82 6.87 3.86 0.60
CA GLY A 82 7.70 4.08 -0.58
C GLY A 82 7.47 3.06 -1.70
N GLU A 83 7.16 1.81 -1.36
CA GLU A 83 6.86 0.78 -2.34
C GLU A 83 5.57 1.09 -3.10
N LEU A 84 4.54 1.61 -2.41
CA LEU A 84 3.31 2.05 -3.05
C LEU A 84 3.58 3.25 -3.96
N ALA A 85 4.34 4.24 -3.49
CA ALA A 85 4.70 5.42 -4.28
C ALA A 85 5.46 5.02 -5.54
N ASN A 86 6.48 4.17 -5.42
CA ASN A 86 7.27 3.66 -6.55
C ASN A 86 6.40 2.90 -7.55
N MET A 87 5.56 1.97 -7.10
CA MET A 87 4.68 1.20 -7.99
C MET A 87 3.69 2.09 -8.74
N LEU A 88 3.13 3.11 -8.09
CA LEU A 88 2.21 4.05 -8.75
C LEU A 88 2.92 4.88 -9.83
N ILE A 89 4.14 5.33 -9.55
CA ILE A 89 4.97 6.07 -10.49
C ILE A 89 5.40 5.18 -11.66
N GLU A 90 5.79 3.93 -11.40
CA GLU A 90 6.15 2.97 -12.43
C GLU A 90 4.97 2.67 -13.38
N CYS A 91 3.78 2.46 -12.83
CA CYS A 91 2.57 2.28 -13.65
C CYS A 91 2.33 3.50 -14.55
N CYS A 92 2.43 4.70 -13.99
CA CYS A 92 2.30 5.96 -14.74
C CYS A 92 3.39 6.10 -15.82
N ALA A 93 4.64 5.79 -15.47
CA ALA A 93 5.78 5.90 -16.39
C ALA A 93 5.66 4.99 -17.60
N ASN A 94 5.14 3.78 -17.41
CA ASN A 94 5.00 2.77 -18.47
C ASN A 94 3.83 3.04 -19.45
N GLU A 95 3.00 4.03 -19.18
CA GLU A 95 1.94 4.44 -20.11
C GLU A 95 2.51 5.10 -21.37
N LYS A 96 1.83 4.94 -22.51
CA LYS A 96 2.20 5.63 -23.76
C LYS A 96 2.17 7.15 -23.63
N SER A 97 1.23 7.66 -22.82
CA SER A 97 1.08 9.08 -22.50
C SER A 97 0.58 9.22 -21.07
N PHE A 98 0.89 10.37 -20.45
CA PHE A 98 0.43 10.66 -19.10
C PHE A 98 -1.09 10.54 -18.97
N GLN A 99 -1.52 9.69 -18.05
CA GLN A 99 -2.91 9.54 -17.66
C GLN A 99 -3.15 10.25 -16.33
N ARG A 100 -4.06 11.23 -16.35
CA ARG A 100 -4.33 12.08 -15.17
C ARG A 100 -4.79 11.31 -13.95
N HIS A 101 -5.41 10.15 -14.13
CA HIS A 101 -5.91 9.34 -13.02
C HIS A 101 -4.81 8.89 -12.05
N TYR A 102 -3.58 8.64 -12.53
CA TYR A 102 -2.44 8.32 -11.65
C TYR A 102 -2.09 9.50 -10.73
N GLY A 103 -2.04 10.72 -11.29
CA GLY A 103 -1.82 11.93 -10.50
C GLY A 103 -2.90 12.15 -9.44
N LEU A 104 -4.17 11.93 -9.80
CA LEU A 104 -5.30 12.03 -8.86
C LEU A 104 -5.24 10.96 -7.76
N MET A 105 -4.82 9.72 -8.09
CA MET A 105 -4.59 8.68 -7.07
C MET A 105 -3.49 9.09 -6.09
N GLY A 106 -2.34 9.55 -6.59
CA GLY A 106 -1.23 10.04 -5.77
C GLY A 106 -1.65 11.21 -4.88
N GLN A 107 -2.34 12.21 -5.45
CA GLN A 107 -2.89 13.34 -4.71
C GLN A 107 -3.78 12.89 -3.56
N ARG A 108 -4.70 11.96 -3.81
CA ARG A 108 -5.63 11.46 -2.79
C ARG A 108 -4.89 10.71 -1.67
N LEU A 109 -3.88 9.91 -2.00
CA LEU A 109 -3.06 9.22 -1.02
C LEU A 109 -2.31 10.21 -0.11
N CYS A 110 -1.69 11.24 -0.68
CA CYS A 110 -1.01 12.30 0.08
C CYS A 110 -1.95 13.07 1.02
N LEU A 111 -3.22 13.27 0.60
CA LEU A 111 -4.23 13.93 1.44
C LEU A 111 -4.74 13.04 2.57
N MET A 112 -4.67 11.72 2.40
CA MET A 112 -5.15 10.78 3.40
C MET A 112 -4.14 10.53 4.52
N ASN A 113 -2.85 10.46 4.20
CA ASN A 113 -1.81 10.19 5.18
C ASN A 113 -0.53 10.96 4.83
N ARG A 114 0.08 11.55 5.87
CA ARG A 114 1.35 12.26 5.77
C ARG A 114 2.50 11.34 5.34
N ASP A 115 2.51 10.08 5.78
CA ASP A 115 3.57 9.14 5.44
C ASP A 115 3.66 8.90 3.93
N TYR A 116 2.53 8.88 3.22
CA TYR A 116 2.51 8.83 1.75
C TYR A 116 3.06 10.11 1.13
N ARG A 117 2.77 11.28 1.69
CA ARG A 117 3.35 12.55 1.24
C ARG A 117 4.86 12.54 1.34
N ASP A 118 5.38 12.11 2.48
CA ASP A 118 6.82 12.03 2.74
C ASP A 118 7.47 10.97 1.83
N ALA A 119 6.80 9.84 1.61
CA ALA A 119 7.23 8.80 0.66
C ALA A 119 7.32 9.34 -0.78
N PHE A 120 6.32 10.09 -1.27
CA PHE A 120 6.37 10.69 -2.61
C PHE A 120 7.47 11.75 -2.74
N CYS A 121 7.74 12.55 -1.68
CA CYS A 121 8.86 13.49 -1.68
C CYS A 121 10.20 12.77 -1.75
N PHE A 122 10.38 11.70 -1.00
CA PHE A 122 11.58 10.87 -1.05
C PHE A 122 11.77 10.24 -2.43
N THR A 123 10.72 9.62 -2.96
CA THR A 123 10.74 8.99 -4.29
C THR A 123 11.02 10.01 -5.40
N PHE A 124 10.57 11.27 -5.26
CA PHE A 124 10.93 12.33 -6.20
C PHE A 124 12.45 12.53 -6.29
N ALA A 125 13.12 12.61 -5.15
CA ALA A 125 14.58 12.77 -5.10
C ALA A 125 15.32 11.57 -5.74
N GLU A 126 14.86 10.33 -5.47
CA GLU A 126 15.41 9.12 -6.07
C GLU A 126 15.21 9.08 -7.60
N GLN A 127 14.01 9.42 -8.07
CA GLN A 127 13.70 9.49 -9.50
C GLN A 127 14.51 10.57 -10.19
N TYR A 128 14.71 11.73 -9.54
CA TYR A 128 15.53 12.80 -10.08
C TYR A 128 17.01 12.38 -10.18
N ALA A 129 17.55 11.71 -9.19
CA ALA A 129 18.95 11.22 -9.21
C ALA A 129 19.20 10.21 -10.36
N THR A 130 18.16 9.48 -10.78
CA THR A 130 18.25 8.46 -11.84
C THR A 130 17.60 8.89 -13.16
N VAL A 131 17.21 10.16 -13.27
CA VAL A 131 16.44 10.70 -14.42
C VAL A 131 17.10 10.45 -15.77
N HIS A 132 18.44 10.49 -15.83
CA HIS A 132 19.25 10.26 -17.04
C HIS A 132 19.13 8.82 -17.59
N ARG A 133 18.59 7.89 -16.82
CA ARG A 133 18.37 6.49 -17.23
C ARG A 133 16.99 6.25 -17.82
N LEU A 134 16.10 7.24 -17.71
CA LEU A 134 14.73 7.11 -18.17
C LEU A 134 14.62 7.41 -19.67
N GLU A 135 13.85 6.59 -20.37
CA GLU A 135 13.43 6.89 -21.72
C GLU A 135 12.55 8.16 -21.76
N THR A 136 12.62 8.92 -22.85
CA THR A 136 11.92 10.21 -22.99
C THR A 136 10.42 10.15 -22.63
N ASN A 137 9.72 9.08 -23.03
CA ASN A 137 8.30 8.94 -22.71
C ASN A 137 8.06 8.72 -21.23
N LYS A 138 8.88 7.86 -20.60
CA LYS A 138 8.81 7.60 -19.14
C LYS A 138 9.13 8.86 -18.36
N LEU A 139 10.21 9.53 -18.73
CA LEU A 139 10.60 10.80 -18.12
C LEU A 139 9.48 11.84 -18.18
N ARG A 140 8.84 11.99 -19.35
CA ARG A 140 7.72 12.93 -19.52
C ARG A 140 6.53 12.58 -18.62
N ASN A 141 6.18 11.31 -18.50
CA ASN A 141 5.08 10.86 -17.67
C ASN A 141 5.37 11.08 -16.19
N VAL A 142 6.59 10.74 -15.72
CA VAL A 142 7.05 10.98 -14.34
C VAL A 142 7.04 12.48 -14.01
N ALA A 143 7.58 13.32 -14.90
CA ALA A 143 7.59 14.77 -14.71
C ALA A 143 6.16 15.34 -14.60
N LYS A 144 5.24 14.88 -15.43
CA LYS A 144 3.82 15.30 -15.37
C LYS A 144 3.12 14.81 -14.11
N PHE A 145 3.46 13.61 -13.62
CA PHE A 145 2.94 13.07 -12.39
C PHE A 145 3.31 13.97 -11.20
N PHE A 146 4.60 14.26 -11.03
CA PHE A 146 5.05 15.12 -9.94
C PHE A 146 4.58 16.56 -10.08
N SER A 147 4.54 17.10 -11.32
CA SER A 147 3.97 18.42 -11.57
C SER A 147 2.50 18.50 -11.14
N HIS A 148 1.72 17.43 -11.36
CA HIS A 148 0.34 17.35 -10.87
C HIS A 148 0.27 17.39 -9.34
N LEU A 149 1.12 16.61 -8.65
CA LEU A 149 1.14 16.58 -7.18
C LEU A 149 1.52 17.94 -6.58
N MET A 150 2.53 18.61 -7.14
CA MET A 150 2.96 19.95 -6.70
C MET A 150 1.90 21.01 -6.98
N HIS A 151 1.28 20.99 -8.17
CA HIS A 151 0.21 21.91 -8.54
C HIS A 151 -1.02 21.78 -7.63
N ALA A 152 -1.31 20.56 -7.17
CA ALA A 152 -2.41 20.26 -6.26
C ALA A 152 -2.07 20.45 -4.78
N ASP A 153 -0.89 20.99 -4.46
CA ASP A 153 -0.35 21.11 -3.09
C ASP A 153 -0.36 19.78 -2.29
N ALA A 154 -0.36 18.66 -3.00
CA ALA A 154 -0.32 17.33 -2.39
C ALA A 154 1.06 17.02 -1.80
N ILE A 155 2.12 17.50 -2.45
CA ILE A 155 3.50 17.48 -1.94
C ILE A 155 4.06 18.91 -1.90
N PRO A 156 4.94 19.24 -0.94
CA PRO A 156 5.49 20.57 -0.81
C PRO A 156 6.51 20.87 -1.91
N TRP A 157 6.60 22.12 -2.34
CA TRP A 157 7.60 22.59 -3.30
C TRP A 157 9.04 22.44 -2.81
N THR A 158 9.23 22.26 -1.51
CA THR A 158 10.56 21.98 -0.91
C THR A 158 11.17 20.67 -1.40
N CYS A 159 10.39 19.75 -1.99
CA CYS A 159 10.92 18.55 -2.67
C CYS A 159 11.93 18.91 -3.78
N LEU A 160 11.79 20.10 -4.41
CA LEU A 160 12.71 20.58 -5.44
C LEU A 160 14.08 21.00 -4.91
N ALA A 161 14.29 21.03 -3.60
CA ALA A 161 15.60 21.37 -3.00
C ALA A 161 16.73 20.38 -3.36
N CYS A 162 16.38 19.17 -3.84
CA CYS A 162 17.35 18.20 -4.34
C CYS A 162 17.93 18.57 -5.72
N ILE A 163 17.32 19.55 -6.41
CA ILE A 163 17.75 19.96 -7.76
C ILE A 163 18.90 20.94 -7.64
N THR A 164 20.05 20.55 -8.12
CA THR A 164 21.23 21.40 -8.26
C THR A 164 21.37 21.83 -9.73
N LEU A 165 21.30 23.14 -9.97
CA LEU A 165 21.48 23.71 -11.31
C LEU A 165 22.92 24.25 -11.43
N SER A 166 23.84 23.39 -11.85
CA SER A 166 25.23 23.77 -12.16
C SER A 166 25.58 23.33 -13.57
N GLU A 167 26.53 24.03 -14.23
CA GLU A 167 27.01 23.68 -15.58
C GLU A 167 27.54 22.25 -15.66
N SER A 168 28.08 21.72 -14.55
CA SER A 168 28.68 20.38 -14.49
C SER A 168 27.61 19.26 -14.32
N GLU A 169 26.43 19.60 -13.82
CA GLU A 169 25.36 18.62 -13.50
C GLU A 169 24.17 18.71 -14.43
N THR A 170 24.01 19.84 -15.17
CA THR A 170 23.02 19.95 -16.22
C THR A 170 23.53 19.27 -17.48
N THR A 171 22.95 18.15 -17.84
CA THR A 171 23.15 17.52 -19.16
C THR A 171 22.30 18.30 -20.19
N SER A 172 22.96 18.71 -21.25
CA SER A 172 22.33 19.32 -22.44
C SER A 172 21.51 18.30 -23.25
#